data_56a17ad4538150589879ddec1bacd665
#
_entry.id   56a17ad4538150589879ddec1bacd665
#
_cell.length_a   1.000
_cell.length_b   1.000
_cell.length_c   1.000
_cell.angle_alpha   90.00
_cell.angle_beta   90.00
_cell.angle_gamma   90.00
#
_symmetry.space_group_name_H-M   'P 1'
#
loop_
_entity.id
_entity.type
_entity.pdbx_description
1 polymer ?
#
loop_
_entity_poly.entity_id
_entity_poly.type
_entity_poly.pdbx_seq_one_letter_code
_entity_poly.pdbx_strand_id
1 'polypeptide(L)' 'MKTKREVAKIYFPQITADSAVRKLTTWIKNCKPLMKKLTKTGYKDGAHTLSDRQISMIFDYLGEP' A
#
# COMPACT_ATOMS: atom_id res chain seq x y z
N MET A 1 -1.41 -5.29 -12.18
CA MET A 1 -0.51 -5.44 -11.03
C MET A 1 0.54 -4.35 -11.03
N LYS A 2 0.80 -3.74 -9.89
CA LYS A 2 1.78 -2.68 -9.75
C LYS A 2 2.74 -3.00 -8.62
N THR A 3 3.94 -2.41 -8.66
CA THR A 3 4.86 -2.55 -7.54
C THR A 3 4.39 -1.67 -6.39
N LYS A 4 4.76 -2.04 -5.17
CA LYS A 4 4.46 -1.24 -3.99
C LYS A 4 5.09 0.16 -4.10
N ARG A 5 6.26 0.26 -4.74
CA ARG A 5 6.92 1.55 -4.98
C ARG A 5 6.08 2.45 -5.88
N GLU A 6 5.47 1.89 -6.93
CA GLU A 6 4.63 2.67 -7.82
C GLU A 6 3.41 3.22 -7.08
N VAL A 7 2.73 2.38 -6.30
CA VAL A 7 1.57 2.82 -5.51
C VAL A 7 2.00 3.88 -4.49
N ALA A 8 3.11 3.65 -3.82
CA ALA A 8 3.63 4.61 -2.84
C ALA A 8 3.94 5.96 -3.49
N LYS A 9 4.52 5.97 -4.69
CA LYS A 9 4.83 7.21 -5.40
C LYS A 9 3.57 7.95 -5.87
N ILE A 10 2.48 7.23 -6.10
CA ILE A 10 1.20 7.88 -6.41
C ILE A 10 0.72 8.68 -5.20
N TYR A 11 0.85 8.13 -4.00
CA TYR A 11 0.46 8.81 -2.76
C TYR A 11 1.46 9.91 -2.35
N PHE A 12 2.74 9.67 -2.56
CA PHE A 12 3.81 10.55 -2.08
C PHE A 12 4.80 10.85 -3.21
N PRO A 13 4.38 11.63 -4.22
CA PRO A 13 5.25 11.89 -5.38
C PRO A 13 6.44 12.80 -5.07
N GLN A 14 6.42 13.50 -3.94
CA GLN A 14 7.42 14.51 -3.60
C GLN A 14 8.62 13.97 -2.83
N ILE A 15 8.56 12.71 -2.41
CA ILE A 15 9.65 12.09 -1.63
C ILE A 15 10.20 10.90 -2.40
N THR A 16 11.35 10.38 -1.93
CA THR A 16 11.96 9.23 -2.59
C THR A 16 11.05 8.01 -2.53
N ALA A 17 11.24 7.08 -3.47
CA ALA A 17 10.44 5.86 -3.51
C ALA A 17 10.58 5.05 -2.22
N ASP A 18 11.79 4.96 -1.66
CA ASP A 18 12.02 4.22 -0.43
C ASP A 18 11.27 4.84 0.75
N SER A 19 11.32 6.16 0.88
CA SER A 19 10.57 6.87 1.92
C SER A 19 9.08 6.74 1.71
N ALA A 20 8.62 6.80 0.46
CA ALA A 20 7.20 6.64 0.13
C ALA A 20 6.70 5.26 0.53
N VAL A 21 7.47 4.20 0.26
CA VAL A 21 7.12 2.84 0.65
C VAL A 21 7.00 2.72 2.17
N ARG A 22 7.93 3.31 2.90
CA ARG A 22 7.88 3.30 4.38
C ARG A 22 6.62 3.99 4.89
N LYS A 23 6.29 5.15 4.35
CA LYS A 23 5.06 5.86 4.75
C LYS A 23 3.82 5.07 4.42
N LEU A 24 3.74 4.51 3.23
CA LEU A 24 2.60 3.71 2.83
C LEU A 24 2.44 2.49 3.74
N THR A 25 3.54 1.79 4.04
CA THR A 25 3.52 0.64 4.94
C THR A 25 3.00 1.04 6.32
N THR A 26 3.45 2.17 6.85
CA THR A 26 2.99 2.67 8.15
C THR A 26 1.50 2.96 8.12
N TRP A 27 1.01 3.61 7.06
CA TRP A 27 -0.42 3.90 6.92
C TRP A 27 -1.24 2.62 6.89
N ILE A 28 -0.79 1.62 6.15
CA ILE A 28 -1.47 0.32 6.06
C ILE A 28 -1.52 -0.34 7.44
N LYS A 29 -0.41 -0.35 8.17
CA LYS A 29 -0.35 -0.95 9.51
C LYS A 29 -1.26 -0.23 10.49
N ASN A 30 -1.37 1.08 10.39
CA ASN A 30 -2.22 1.86 11.29
C ASN A 30 -3.71 1.67 10.98
N CYS A 31 -4.04 1.27 9.77
CA CYS A 31 -5.42 0.96 9.39
C CYS A 31 -5.67 -0.54 9.59
N LYS A 32 -6.06 -0.92 10.80
CA LYS A 32 -6.24 -2.33 11.17
C LYS A 32 -7.22 -3.08 10.26
N PRO A 33 -8.39 -2.53 9.91
CA PRO A 33 -9.30 -3.22 9.00
C PRO A 33 -8.67 -3.51 7.63
N LEU A 34 -7.93 -2.55 7.10
CA LEU A 34 -7.24 -2.72 5.82
C LEU A 34 -6.18 -3.80 5.93
N MET A 35 -5.34 -3.74 6.97
CA MET A 35 -4.29 -4.71 7.18
C MET A 35 -4.85 -6.12 7.28
N LYS A 36 -5.96 -6.28 7.98
CA LYS A 36 -6.63 -7.56 8.13
C LYS A 36 -7.09 -8.12 6.78
N LYS A 37 -7.71 -7.29 5.95
CA LYS A 37 -8.17 -7.70 4.63
C LYS A 37 -7.01 -8.02 3.70
N LEU A 38 -5.97 -7.21 3.72
CA LEU A 38 -4.78 -7.45 2.90
C LEU A 38 -4.10 -8.76 3.28
N THR A 39 -3.98 -9.05 4.57
CA THR A 39 -3.37 -10.30 5.03
C THR A 39 -4.13 -11.52 4.50
N LYS A 40 -5.44 -11.42 4.39
CA LYS A 40 -6.26 -12.50 3.83
C LYS A 40 -5.96 -12.77 2.36
N THR A 41 -5.45 -11.78 1.63
CA THR A 41 -5.08 -11.94 0.23
C THR A 41 -3.64 -12.40 0.04
N GLY A 42 -2.93 -12.68 1.13
CA GLY A 42 -1.52 -13.08 1.08
C GLY A 42 -0.53 -11.93 1.16
N TYR A 43 -1.01 -10.73 1.50
CA TYR A 43 -0.13 -9.57 1.64
C TYR A 43 0.85 -9.76 2.80
N LYS A 44 2.09 -9.35 2.56
CA LYS A 44 3.14 -9.29 3.59
C LYS A 44 3.81 -7.93 3.55
N ASP A 45 4.33 -7.48 4.69
CA ASP A 45 4.99 -6.17 4.77
C ASP A 45 6.14 -6.02 3.79
N GLY A 46 6.85 -7.11 3.49
CA GLY A 46 7.95 -7.09 2.53
C GLY A 46 7.55 -7.32 1.09
N ALA A 47 6.26 -7.34 0.78
CA ALA A 47 5.80 -7.58 -0.58
C ALA A 47 6.28 -6.46 -1.52
N HIS A 48 6.83 -6.86 -2.68
CA HIS A 48 7.29 -5.90 -3.68
C HIS A 48 6.21 -5.53 -4.68
N THR A 49 5.22 -6.40 -4.86
CA THR A 49 4.15 -6.19 -5.83
C THR A 49 2.80 -6.27 -5.14
N LEU A 50 1.82 -5.56 -5.71
CA LEU A 50 0.45 -5.55 -5.22
C LEU A 50 -0.47 -5.93 -6.36
N SER A 51 -1.43 -6.83 -6.09
CA SER A 51 -2.44 -7.17 -7.08
C SER A 51 -3.43 -6.01 -7.22
N ASP A 52 -4.18 -6.00 -8.32
CA ASP A 52 -5.20 -4.97 -8.54
C ASP A 52 -6.23 -4.95 -7.41
N ARG A 53 -6.57 -6.13 -6.88
CA ARG A 53 -7.49 -6.23 -5.73
C ARG A 53 -6.91 -5.56 -4.49
N GLN A 54 -5.63 -5.81 -4.22
CA GLN A 54 -4.97 -5.19 -3.07
C GLN A 54 -4.88 -3.67 -3.22
N ILE A 55 -4.57 -3.19 -4.42
CA ILE A 55 -4.52 -1.77 -4.70
C ILE A 55 -5.89 -1.12 -4.49
N SER A 56 -6.95 -1.76 -4.98
CA SER A 56 -8.32 -1.28 -4.77
C SER A 56 -8.66 -1.18 -3.29
N MET A 57 -8.27 -2.17 -2.49
CA MET A 57 -8.49 -2.14 -1.04
C MET A 57 -7.76 -0.97 -0.39
N ILE A 58 -6.53 -0.71 -0.81
CA ILE A 58 -5.74 0.40 -0.28
C ILE A 58 -6.43 1.73 -0.59
N PHE A 59 -6.86 1.92 -1.83
CA PHE A 59 -7.56 3.15 -2.23
C PHE A 59 -8.88 3.32 -1.49
N ASP A 60 -9.61 2.22 -1.25
CA ASP A 60 -10.89 2.27 -0.54
C ASP A 60 -10.72 2.71 0.92
N TYR A 61 -9.66 2.27 1.58
CA TYR A 61 -9.45 2.54 3.01
C TYR A 61 -8.65 3.80 3.27
N LEU A 62 -7.63 4.06 2.46
CA LEU A 62 -6.77 5.23 2.63
C LEU A 62 -7.20 6.42 1.79
N GLY A 63 -8.14 6.20 0.88
CA GLY A 63 -8.59 7.23 -0.05
C GLY A 63 -7.73 7.27 -1.32
N GLU A 64 -8.27 7.90 -2.35
CA GLU A 64 -7.51 8.08 -3.58
C GLU A 64 -6.50 9.22 -3.40
N PRO A 65 -5.31 9.07 -4.01
CA PRO A 65 -4.28 10.10 -3.92
C PRO A 65 -4.64 11.41 -4.61
#